data_51966e6fc1209c00935c20d27ee74bac
#
_entry.id   51966e6fc1209c00935c20d27ee74bac
#
_cell.length_a   1.000
_cell.length_b   1.000
_cell.length_c   1.000
_cell.angle_alpha   90.00
_cell.angle_beta   90.00
_cell.angle_gamma   90.00
#
_symmetry.space_group_name_H-M   'P 1'
#
loop_
_entity.id
_entity.type
_entity.pdbx_description
1 polymer ?
#
loop_
_entity_poly.entity_id
_entity_poly.type
_entity_poly.pdbx_seq_one_letter_code
_entity_poly.pdbx_strand_id
1 'polypeptide(L)'
;GRKLDTRGKKKRDYENPSHQIDQYLRFTSTTWGVLTNGQKWRLYYKPTSHRLDSYYEIDLPTVLEQGDLEDFKYFYLFFRHDAFIPDTSGDAFLDDVYEESNVFAQELGEDLQDNIYEAIKHLAEGYLQYPENDLDEENLELIHDSSLIYLYRIIFVLYAEAEGRDLLD
;
A
#
# COMPACT_ATOMS: atom_id res chain seq x y z
N GLY A 1 -24.21 9.56 -2.78
CA GLY A 1 -24.20 8.33 -1.98
C GLY A 1 -23.74 8.56 -0.54
N ARG A 2 -23.95 7.59 0.35
CA ARG A 2 -23.44 7.65 1.71
C ARG A 2 -21.91 7.51 1.71
N LYS A 3 -21.23 8.36 2.49
CA LYS A 3 -19.77 8.20 2.69
C LYS A 3 -19.50 6.94 3.50
N LEU A 4 -18.46 6.18 3.13
CA LEU A 4 -18.12 4.91 3.79
C LEU A 4 -17.34 5.11 5.11
N ASP A 5 -16.73 6.29 5.33
CA ASP A 5 -15.88 6.59 6.48
C ASP A 5 -16.53 7.48 7.53
N THR A 6 -17.78 7.83 7.36
CA THR A 6 -18.45 8.74 8.28
C THR A 6 -19.75 8.17 8.79
N ARG A 7 -20.03 8.43 10.08
CA ARG A 7 -21.31 8.13 10.68
C ARG A 7 -22.43 8.80 9.87
N GLY A 8 -23.47 8.05 9.56
CA GLY A 8 -24.65 8.59 8.89
C GLY A 8 -25.43 9.56 9.76
N LYS A 9 -26.20 10.44 9.10
CA LYS A 9 -27.00 11.47 9.78
C LYS A 9 -28.31 10.97 10.39
N LYS A 10 -28.75 9.76 10.05
CA LYS A 10 -30.01 9.20 10.54
C LYS A 10 -29.85 8.60 11.93
N LYS A 11 -30.89 8.68 12.76
CA LYS A 11 -30.91 8.15 14.14
C LYS A 11 -30.57 6.65 14.23
N ARG A 12 -30.66 5.89 13.11
CA ARG A 12 -30.31 4.46 12.98
C ARG A 12 -28.84 4.23 12.59
N ASP A 13 -28.12 5.29 12.21
CA ASP A 13 -26.74 5.19 11.74
C ASP A 13 -25.81 5.40 12.95
N TYR A 14 -25.73 4.38 13.78
CA TYR A 14 -24.97 4.48 15.05
C TYR A 14 -23.46 4.48 14.90
N GLU A 15 -22.95 3.92 13.80
CA GLU A 15 -21.52 3.71 13.62
C GLU A 15 -21.04 4.06 12.20
N ASN A 16 -19.73 4.26 12.08
CA ASN A 16 -19.05 4.36 10.81
C ASN A 16 -19.14 3.01 10.08
N PRO A 17 -19.53 2.95 8.79
CA PRO A 17 -19.60 1.70 8.04
C PRO A 17 -18.31 0.88 8.04
N SER A 18 -17.14 1.53 8.03
CA SER A 18 -15.85 0.83 8.10
C SER A 18 -15.63 0.13 9.45
N HIS A 19 -16.14 0.68 10.54
CA HIS A 19 -16.17 -0.01 11.84
C HIS A 19 -17.15 -1.18 11.86
N GLN A 20 -18.30 -1.04 11.20
CA GLN A 20 -19.29 -2.10 11.16
C GLN A 20 -18.79 -3.34 10.42
N ILE A 21 -18.10 -3.15 9.28
CA ILE A 21 -17.55 -4.29 8.52
C ILE A 21 -16.48 -5.02 9.33
N ASP A 22 -15.60 -4.31 10.05
CA ASP A 22 -14.62 -4.92 10.95
C ASP A 22 -15.30 -5.77 12.05
N GLN A 23 -16.33 -5.24 12.69
CA GLN A 23 -17.09 -6.01 13.67
C GLN A 23 -17.73 -7.28 13.07
N TYR A 24 -18.36 -7.16 11.91
CA TYR A 24 -18.96 -8.32 11.24
C TYR A 24 -17.92 -9.39 10.90
N LEU A 25 -16.75 -9.00 10.39
CA LEU A 25 -15.67 -9.94 10.10
C LEU A 25 -15.15 -10.63 11.36
N ARG A 26 -15.04 -9.91 12.50
CA ARG A 26 -14.59 -10.50 13.76
C ARG A 26 -15.55 -11.56 14.32
N PHE A 27 -16.85 -11.33 14.18
CA PHE A 27 -17.89 -12.21 14.73
C PHE A 27 -18.38 -13.29 13.77
N THR A 28 -17.85 -13.35 12.55
CA THR A 28 -18.17 -14.37 11.56
C THR A 28 -16.97 -15.24 11.23
N SER A 29 -17.20 -16.36 10.56
CA SER A 29 -16.13 -17.24 10.04
C SER A 29 -15.59 -16.77 8.69
N THR A 30 -16.15 -15.70 8.09
CA THR A 30 -15.72 -15.19 6.79
C THR A 30 -14.38 -14.49 6.88
N THR A 31 -13.52 -14.70 5.88
CA THR A 31 -12.19 -14.08 5.78
C THR A 31 -12.28 -12.72 5.11
N TRP A 32 -13.15 -12.58 4.13
CA TRP A 32 -13.30 -11.39 3.31
C TRP A 32 -14.65 -10.72 3.49
N GLY A 33 -14.68 -9.39 3.39
CA GLY A 33 -15.91 -8.61 3.48
C GLY A 33 -15.94 -7.48 2.44
N VAL A 34 -17.11 -7.24 1.88
CA VAL A 34 -17.34 -6.15 0.92
C VAL A 34 -18.18 -5.07 1.55
N LEU A 35 -17.70 -3.84 1.47
CA LEU A 35 -18.42 -2.65 1.87
C LEU A 35 -18.63 -1.75 0.64
N THR A 36 -19.87 -1.42 0.33
CA THR A 36 -20.18 -0.58 -0.83
C THR A 36 -21.32 0.38 -0.56
N ASN A 37 -21.30 1.53 -1.26
CA ASN A 37 -22.41 2.47 -1.38
C ASN A 37 -22.99 2.51 -2.81
N GLY A 38 -22.60 1.54 -3.65
CA GLY A 38 -22.96 1.45 -5.07
C GLY A 38 -22.00 2.18 -6.02
N GLN A 39 -21.24 3.17 -5.54
CA GLN A 39 -20.20 3.87 -6.30
C GLN A 39 -18.80 3.33 -5.91
N LYS A 40 -18.48 3.41 -4.63
CA LYS A 40 -17.24 2.88 -4.09
C LYS A 40 -17.44 1.47 -3.60
N TRP A 41 -16.50 0.62 -3.92
CA TRP A 41 -16.45 -0.79 -3.55
C TRP A 41 -15.16 -1.05 -2.80
N ARG A 42 -15.26 -1.47 -1.53
CA ARG A 42 -14.12 -1.78 -0.67
C ARG A 42 -14.10 -3.25 -0.32
N LEU A 43 -12.93 -3.84 -0.42
CA LEU A 43 -12.65 -5.20 0.00
C LEU A 43 -11.81 -5.16 1.27
N TYR A 44 -12.29 -5.81 2.33
CA TYR A 44 -11.61 -5.92 3.61
C TYR A 44 -11.18 -7.35 3.88
N TYR A 45 -9.95 -7.50 4.36
CA TYR A 45 -9.39 -8.75 4.83
C TYR A 45 -9.47 -8.82 6.36
N LYS A 46 -10.05 -9.88 6.91
CA LYS A 46 -10.33 -10.01 8.36
C LYS A 46 -9.12 -9.75 9.26
N PRO A 47 -7.91 -10.31 9.00
CA PRO A 47 -6.75 -10.07 9.85
C PRO A 47 -6.31 -8.61 9.95
N THR A 48 -6.55 -7.80 8.90
CA THR A 48 -6.17 -6.38 8.83
C THR A 48 -7.33 -5.41 8.98
N SER A 49 -8.58 -5.88 9.05
CA SER A 49 -9.79 -5.05 9.07
C SER A 49 -9.87 -4.08 10.26
N HIS A 50 -9.13 -4.37 11.35
CA HIS A 50 -9.00 -3.47 12.50
C HIS A 50 -8.28 -2.15 12.17
N ARG A 51 -7.49 -2.14 11.10
CA ARG A 51 -6.92 -0.92 10.52
C ARG A 51 -7.93 -0.35 9.54
N LEU A 52 -8.59 0.73 9.92
CA LEU A 52 -9.72 1.28 9.15
C LEU A 52 -9.35 1.79 7.75
N ASP A 53 -8.07 1.99 7.50
CA ASP A 53 -7.44 2.40 6.25
C ASP A 53 -6.86 1.24 5.43
N SER A 54 -6.94 0.00 5.96
CA SER A 54 -6.44 -1.20 5.27
C SER A 54 -7.58 -1.87 4.50
N TYR A 55 -7.77 -1.44 3.25
CA TYR A 55 -8.74 -2.00 2.31
C TYR A 55 -8.30 -1.77 0.87
N TYR A 56 -8.80 -2.58 -0.05
CA TYR A 56 -8.73 -2.30 -1.47
C TYR A 56 -10.01 -1.58 -1.91
N GLU A 57 -9.90 -0.43 -2.57
CA GLU A 57 -11.06 0.37 -3.01
C GLU A 57 -11.05 0.57 -4.52
N ILE A 58 -12.23 0.40 -5.14
CA ILE A 58 -12.50 0.82 -6.51
C ILE A 58 -13.64 1.85 -6.51
N ASP A 59 -13.42 2.97 -7.22
CA ASP A 59 -14.46 3.93 -7.58
C ASP A 59 -15.03 3.52 -8.95
N LEU A 60 -16.14 2.78 -8.92
CA LEU A 60 -16.71 2.17 -10.12
C LEU A 60 -17.14 3.20 -11.18
N PRO A 61 -17.77 4.34 -10.85
CA PRO A 61 -18.02 5.40 -11.83
C PRO A 61 -16.76 5.85 -12.57
N THR A 62 -15.66 6.09 -11.86
CA THR A 62 -14.39 6.51 -12.48
C THR A 62 -13.86 5.47 -13.46
N VAL A 63 -13.86 4.19 -13.09
CA VAL A 63 -13.44 3.09 -13.96
C VAL A 63 -14.32 3.00 -15.22
N LEU A 64 -15.65 3.19 -15.08
CA LEU A 64 -16.57 3.13 -16.22
C LEU A 64 -16.44 4.36 -17.12
N GLU A 65 -16.14 5.54 -16.58
CA GLU A 65 -15.95 6.78 -17.35
C GLU A 65 -14.64 6.75 -18.15
N GLN A 66 -13.58 6.20 -17.60
CA GLN A 66 -12.29 6.03 -18.27
C GLN A 66 -12.39 5.01 -19.41
N GLY A 67 -13.29 4.04 -19.30
CA GLY A 67 -13.56 3.03 -20.34
C GLY A 67 -12.41 2.06 -20.55
N ASP A 68 -11.46 1.97 -19.62
CA ASP A 68 -10.35 1.04 -19.69
C ASP A 68 -10.81 -0.36 -19.22
N LEU A 69 -10.64 -1.34 -20.11
CA LEU A 69 -10.97 -2.73 -19.82
C LEU A 69 -10.06 -3.35 -18.77
N GLU A 70 -8.81 -2.91 -18.67
CA GLU A 70 -7.87 -3.43 -17.69
C GLU A 70 -8.27 -3.03 -16.27
N ASP A 71 -8.69 -1.77 -16.06
CA ASP A 71 -9.19 -1.31 -14.77
C ASP A 71 -10.49 -2.02 -14.39
N PHE A 72 -11.42 -2.20 -15.35
CA PHE A 72 -12.66 -2.94 -15.12
C PHE A 72 -12.41 -4.42 -14.81
N LYS A 73 -11.35 -5.01 -15.38
CA LYS A 73 -10.93 -6.38 -15.08
C LYS A 73 -10.63 -6.59 -13.59
N TYR A 74 -9.95 -5.63 -12.95
CA TYR A 74 -9.70 -5.70 -11.51
C TYR A 74 -10.99 -5.66 -10.68
N PHE A 75 -11.93 -4.78 -11.05
CA PHE A 75 -13.26 -4.79 -10.41
C PHE A 75 -13.93 -6.15 -10.54
N TYR A 76 -13.96 -6.72 -11.74
CA TYR A 76 -14.58 -8.02 -11.98
C TYR A 76 -13.90 -9.14 -11.21
N LEU A 77 -12.57 -9.22 -11.26
CA LEU A 77 -11.80 -10.29 -10.62
C LEU A 77 -11.97 -10.30 -9.10
N PHE A 78 -11.96 -9.14 -8.46
CA PHE A 78 -11.97 -9.05 -7.00
C PHE A 78 -13.37 -9.05 -6.38
N PHE A 79 -14.40 -8.67 -7.15
CA PHE A 79 -15.76 -8.58 -6.63
C PHE A 79 -16.75 -9.60 -7.22
N ARG A 80 -16.28 -10.50 -8.10
CA ARG A 80 -17.10 -11.62 -8.56
C ARG A 80 -17.32 -12.64 -7.44
N HIS A 81 -18.42 -13.36 -7.51
CA HIS A 81 -18.80 -14.38 -6.52
C HIS A 81 -17.69 -15.44 -6.29
N ASP A 82 -17.11 -15.96 -7.36
CA ASP A 82 -16.12 -17.05 -7.29
C ASP A 82 -14.79 -16.63 -6.64
N ALA A 83 -14.54 -15.32 -6.52
CA ALA A 83 -13.34 -14.82 -5.86
C ALA A 83 -13.32 -15.11 -4.34
N PHE A 84 -14.50 -15.38 -3.76
CA PHE A 84 -14.68 -15.62 -2.33
C PHE A 84 -14.87 -17.10 -1.97
N ILE A 85 -14.93 -17.97 -2.97
CA ILE A 85 -15.20 -19.40 -2.77
C ILE A 85 -13.88 -20.16 -2.78
N PRO A 86 -13.59 -20.91 -1.71
CA PRO A 86 -12.44 -21.81 -1.70
C PRO A 86 -12.52 -22.85 -2.84
N ASP A 87 -11.41 -23.07 -3.48
CA ASP A 87 -11.25 -24.12 -4.48
C ASP A 87 -10.97 -25.50 -3.85
N THR A 88 -10.45 -26.43 -4.64
CA THR A 88 -10.11 -27.80 -4.17
C THR A 88 -8.91 -27.83 -3.22
N SER A 89 -8.07 -26.79 -3.18
CA SER A 89 -6.95 -26.64 -2.23
C SER A 89 -7.43 -26.14 -0.87
N GLY A 90 -8.59 -25.49 -0.81
CA GLY A 90 -9.18 -24.91 0.38
C GLY A 90 -9.00 -23.39 0.47
N ASP A 91 -8.30 -22.77 -0.49
CA ASP A 91 -8.03 -21.35 -0.55
C ASP A 91 -8.91 -20.68 -1.62
N ALA A 92 -9.35 -19.45 -1.36
CA ALA A 92 -10.09 -18.67 -2.33
C ALA A 92 -9.12 -17.84 -3.19
N PHE A 93 -9.52 -17.49 -4.41
CA PHE A 93 -8.72 -16.61 -5.29
C PHE A 93 -8.18 -15.36 -4.58
N LEU A 94 -8.96 -14.76 -3.68
CA LEU A 94 -8.51 -13.59 -2.92
C LEU A 94 -7.43 -13.91 -1.89
N ASP A 95 -7.40 -15.13 -1.35
CA ASP A 95 -6.37 -15.57 -0.42
C ASP A 95 -5.04 -15.71 -1.16
N ASP A 96 -5.04 -16.33 -2.34
CA ASP A 96 -3.87 -16.48 -3.21
C ASP A 96 -3.32 -15.12 -3.63
N VAL A 97 -4.17 -14.21 -4.11
CA VAL A 97 -3.76 -12.86 -4.51
C VAL A 97 -3.15 -12.08 -3.34
N TYR A 98 -3.71 -12.22 -2.14
CA TYR A 98 -3.18 -11.55 -0.96
C TYR A 98 -1.81 -12.09 -0.56
N GLU A 99 -1.63 -13.41 -0.59
CA GLU A 99 -0.35 -14.06 -0.29
C GLU A 99 0.73 -13.68 -1.30
N GLU A 100 0.44 -13.78 -2.60
CA GLU A 100 1.36 -13.37 -3.66
C GLU A 100 1.72 -11.87 -3.57
N SER A 101 0.76 -11.01 -3.23
CA SER A 101 1.01 -9.58 -3.03
C SER A 101 1.93 -9.30 -1.85
N ASN A 102 1.84 -10.07 -0.76
CA ASN A 102 2.73 -9.95 0.39
C ASN A 102 4.16 -10.43 0.05
N VAL A 103 4.29 -11.54 -0.67
CA VAL A 103 5.59 -12.04 -1.15
C VAL A 103 6.25 -10.98 -2.04
N PHE A 104 5.53 -10.46 -3.03
CA PHE A 104 6.04 -9.41 -3.91
C PHE A 104 6.45 -8.15 -3.16
N ALA A 105 5.66 -7.72 -2.17
CA ALA A 105 5.99 -6.55 -1.35
C ALA A 105 7.25 -6.77 -0.50
N GLN A 106 7.47 -8.00 -0.02
CA GLN A 106 8.69 -8.36 0.72
C GLN A 106 9.91 -8.37 -0.20
N GLU A 107 9.83 -9.02 -1.35
CA GLU A 107 10.91 -9.05 -2.36
C GLU A 107 11.31 -7.63 -2.79
N LEU A 108 10.32 -6.77 -3.06
CA LEU A 108 10.56 -5.37 -3.40
C LEU A 108 11.25 -4.61 -2.26
N GLY A 109 10.89 -4.92 -1.02
CA GLY A 109 11.52 -4.34 0.17
C GLY A 109 12.99 -4.77 0.32
N GLU A 110 13.30 -6.03 0.06
CA GLU A 110 14.67 -6.58 0.07
C GLU A 110 15.51 -5.96 -1.05
N ASP A 111 15.00 -5.89 -2.27
CA ASP A 111 15.68 -5.24 -3.41
C ASP A 111 15.97 -3.75 -3.13
N LEU A 112 15.01 -3.05 -2.52
CA LEU A 112 15.21 -1.65 -2.13
C LEU A 112 16.30 -1.50 -1.07
N GLN A 113 16.35 -2.40 -0.09
CA GLN A 113 17.36 -2.40 0.97
C GLN A 113 18.76 -2.60 0.36
N ASP A 114 18.92 -3.53 -0.56
CA ASP A 114 20.18 -3.81 -1.25
C ASP A 114 20.64 -2.61 -2.09
N ASN A 115 19.73 -2.00 -2.83
CA ASN A 115 20.03 -0.78 -3.60
C ASN A 115 20.43 0.41 -2.73
N ILE A 116 19.82 0.60 -1.57
CA ILE A 116 20.19 1.63 -0.60
C ILE A 116 21.57 1.35 -0.04
N TYR A 117 21.88 0.10 0.29
CA TYR A 117 23.19 -0.29 0.79
C TYR A 117 24.32 0.00 -0.22
N GLU A 118 24.15 -0.41 -1.48
CA GLU A 118 25.10 -0.09 -2.55
C GLU A 118 25.26 1.41 -2.77
N ALA A 119 24.16 2.18 -2.71
CA ALA A 119 24.23 3.65 -2.83
C ALA A 119 25.02 4.28 -1.68
N ILE A 120 24.84 3.83 -0.44
CA ILE A 120 25.64 4.28 0.72
C ILE A 120 27.12 3.99 0.52
N LYS A 121 27.45 2.79 0.04
CA LYS A 121 28.81 2.37 -0.25
C LYS A 121 29.47 3.26 -1.29
N HIS A 122 28.78 3.53 -2.41
CA HIS A 122 29.29 4.43 -3.45
C HIS A 122 29.50 5.86 -2.95
N LEU A 123 28.60 6.38 -2.12
CA LEU A 123 28.75 7.69 -1.50
C LEU A 123 29.96 7.72 -0.54
N ALA A 124 30.11 6.69 0.29
CA ALA A 124 31.24 6.57 1.23
C ALA A 124 32.59 6.53 0.49
N GLU A 125 32.67 5.71 -0.57
CA GLU A 125 33.84 5.67 -1.44
C GLU A 125 34.14 7.03 -2.07
N GLY A 126 33.12 7.74 -2.54
CA GLY A 126 33.26 9.08 -3.08
C GLY A 126 33.77 10.10 -2.07
N TYR A 127 33.28 10.06 -0.84
CA TYR A 127 33.76 10.93 0.24
C TYR A 127 35.23 10.67 0.61
N LEU A 128 35.65 9.41 0.67
CA LEU A 128 37.02 9.02 0.98
C LEU A 128 38.01 9.34 -0.16
N GLN A 129 37.55 9.24 -1.42
CA GLN A 129 38.39 9.50 -2.60
C GLN A 129 38.62 11.00 -2.87
N TYR A 130 37.80 11.89 -2.29
CA TYR A 130 37.96 13.33 -2.51
C TYR A 130 38.94 13.94 -1.52
N PRO A 131 40.15 14.34 -1.95
CA PRO A 131 41.27 14.71 -1.06
C PRO A 131 40.99 15.92 -0.16
N GLU A 132 40.09 16.81 -0.61
CA GLU A 132 39.76 18.02 0.16
C GLU A 132 38.86 17.75 1.37
N ASN A 133 38.28 16.55 1.45
CA ASN A 133 37.45 16.17 2.60
C ASN A 133 38.27 15.85 3.85
N ASP A 134 39.55 15.49 3.72
CA ASP A 134 40.43 15.08 4.81
C ASP A 134 39.78 14.01 5.71
N LEU A 135 39.12 13.00 5.08
CA LEU A 135 38.41 11.91 5.73
C LEU A 135 39.18 10.60 5.60
N ASP A 136 39.18 9.79 6.65
CA ASP A 136 39.78 8.49 6.70
C ASP A 136 38.87 7.44 7.35
N GLU A 137 39.40 6.25 7.65
CA GLU A 137 38.64 5.17 8.26
C GLU A 137 38.17 5.47 9.70
N GLU A 138 38.76 6.46 10.39
CA GLU A 138 38.31 6.88 11.74
C GLU A 138 37.00 7.69 11.63
N ASN A 139 36.65 8.21 10.44
CA ASN A 139 35.46 9.01 10.18
C ASN A 139 34.30 8.19 9.61
N LEU A 140 34.32 6.86 9.63
CA LEU A 140 33.29 6.00 9.01
C LEU A 140 31.86 6.29 9.53
N GLU A 141 31.70 6.57 10.82
CA GLU A 141 30.39 6.92 11.39
C GLU A 141 29.85 8.23 10.79
N LEU A 142 30.71 9.24 10.68
CA LEU A 142 30.33 10.52 10.05
C LEU A 142 29.99 10.36 8.57
N ILE A 143 30.75 9.55 7.84
CA ILE A 143 30.53 9.24 6.43
C ILE A 143 29.21 8.51 6.25
N HIS A 144 28.93 7.51 7.07
CA HIS A 144 27.69 6.75 7.06
C HIS A 144 26.47 7.66 7.28
N ASP A 145 26.47 8.45 8.34
CA ASP A 145 25.36 9.34 8.69
C ASP A 145 25.13 10.42 7.63
N SER A 146 26.22 10.98 7.09
CA SER A 146 26.16 11.96 6.00
C SER A 146 25.57 11.34 4.73
N SER A 147 25.94 10.11 4.40
CA SER A 147 25.42 9.36 3.26
C SER A 147 23.94 9.09 3.41
N LEU A 148 23.48 8.67 4.59
CA LEU A 148 22.05 8.44 4.89
C LEU A 148 21.24 9.72 4.76
N ILE A 149 21.72 10.84 5.33
CA ILE A 149 21.06 12.13 5.24
C ILE A 149 20.95 12.61 3.78
N TYR A 150 22.01 12.40 3.00
CA TYR A 150 22.03 12.78 1.59
C TYR A 150 21.05 11.96 0.76
N LEU A 151 21.07 10.64 0.92
CA LEU A 151 20.12 9.73 0.27
C LEU A 151 18.67 10.04 0.64
N TYR A 152 18.40 10.27 1.92
CA TYR A 152 17.05 10.63 2.38
C TYR A 152 16.54 11.91 1.69
N ARG A 153 17.41 12.93 1.54
CA ARG A 153 17.06 14.17 0.85
C ARG A 153 16.78 13.96 -0.63
N ILE A 154 17.60 13.13 -1.31
CA ILE A 154 17.38 12.81 -2.72
C ILE A 154 16.06 12.04 -2.89
N ILE A 155 15.83 11.00 -2.09
CA ILE A 155 14.59 10.23 -2.14
C ILE A 155 13.38 11.12 -1.90
N PHE A 156 13.47 12.06 -0.95
CA PHE A 156 12.39 13.02 -0.69
C PHE A 156 12.12 13.92 -1.89
N VAL A 157 13.14 14.45 -2.54
CA VAL A 157 12.98 15.29 -3.75
C VAL A 157 12.37 14.50 -4.89
N LEU A 158 12.91 13.28 -5.17
CA LEU A 158 12.37 12.41 -6.21
C LEU A 158 10.92 12.01 -5.93
N TYR A 159 10.60 11.76 -4.65
CA TYR A 159 9.23 11.48 -4.24
C TYR A 159 8.30 12.68 -4.45
N ALA A 160 8.77 13.89 -4.16
CA ALA A 160 7.99 15.11 -4.30
C ALA A 160 7.77 15.50 -5.78
N GLU A 161 8.73 15.16 -6.66
CA GLU A 161 8.65 15.38 -8.12
C GLU A 161 7.89 14.26 -8.86
N ALA A 162 7.60 13.13 -8.19
CA ALA A 162 6.91 12.02 -8.84
C ALA A 162 5.52 12.46 -9.33
N GLU A 163 5.18 12.02 -10.55
CA GLU A 163 3.96 12.39 -11.26
C GLU A 163 2.70 12.20 -10.39
N GLY A 164 1.85 13.23 -10.34
CA GLY A 164 0.59 13.24 -9.59
C GLY A 164 0.69 13.62 -8.11
N ARG A 165 1.85 14.11 -7.62
CA ARG A 165 2.00 14.52 -6.21
C ARG A 165 2.07 16.02 -5.99
N ASP A 166 2.50 16.81 -6.97
CA ASP A 166 2.54 18.30 -6.98
C ASP A 166 2.94 18.94 -5.62
N LEU A 167 4.00 18.40 -5.00
CA LEU A 167 4.45 18.88 -3.68
C LEU A 167 5.49 20.01 -3.76
N LEU A 168 5.97 20.35 -4.96
CA LEU A 168 7.02 21.34 -5.21
C LEU A 168 6.57 22.48 -6.12
N ASP A 169 5.30 22.87 -6.12
CA ASP A 169 4.80 24.07 -6.81
C ASP A 169 5.30 25.40 -6.16
#